data_9d4869f9439396c56a6927d24643e7ca
#
_entry.id   9d4869f9439396c56a6927d24643e7ca
#
_cell.length_a   1.000
_cell.length_b   1.000
_cell.length_c   1.000
_cell.angle_alpha   90.00
_cell.angle_beta   90.00
_cell.angle_gamma   90.00
#
_symmetry.space_group_name_H-M   'P 1'
#
loop_
_entity.id
_entity.type
_entity.pdbx_description
1 polymer ?
#
loop_
_entity_poly.entity_id
_entity_poly.type
_entity_poly.pdbx_seq_one_letter_code
_entity_poly.pdbx_strand_id
1 'polypeptide(L)'
;CRGHGTDRALVAGILGLDTDDENIKQAFDLAREQGLEYHFGIKGDDASIHPNTVDIDMVDDTGATAQVRGESLGGGKMRISRINGVGVDISGMYSTLFVAHKDVPGVLAALTNLLAYAHVNIAFCRTYRTEVGGQAYSVFETDGAPDDTVVPMLRKLDNVDYATFIELPGSASSLSPGVSAKEIFDDGEQLLDACEELGLSIGAVMAVREARLTGEAHAVAAMRRVLDVMREETTAPIANPQRSLGGLIGGEAKLVEATRCNDLSESLMGPVQTEAVARAMAVLERSATMGVIVAAPTAGSA
;
A
#
# COMPACT_ATOMS: atom_id res chain seq x y z
N CYS A 1 -13.91 -5.15 -8.64
CA CYS A 1 -14.58 -4.49 -9.78
C CYS A 1 -13.69 -4.49 -11.02
N ARG A 2 -14.10 -5.19 -12.09
CA ARG A 2 -13.31 -5.28 -13.34
C ARG A 2 -13.05 -3.91 -13.98
N GLY A 3 -13.98 -2.96 -13.84
CA GLY A 3 -13.86 -1.62 -14.43
C GLY A 3 -12.76 -0.73 -13.84
N HIS A 4 -12.31 -1.02 -12.62
CA HIS A 4 -11.24 -0.27 -11.93
C HIS A 4 -9.92 -1.06 -11.87
N GLY A 5 -9.82 -2.21 -12.54
CA GLY A 5 -8.62 -3.03 -12.54
C GLY A 5 -8.30 -3.75 -11.23
N THR A 6 -9.22 -3.80 -10.26
CA THR A 6 -9.00 -4.48 -8.96
C THR A 6 -8.62 -5.95 -9.15
N ASP A 7 -9.20 -6.62 -10.13
CA ASP A 7 -8.87 -8.00 -10.50
C ASP A 7 -7.39 -8.16 -10.93
N ARG A 8 -6.88 -7.22 -11.72
CA ARG A 8 -5.48 -7.21 -12.13
C ARG A 8 -4.54 -6.90 -10.96
N ALA A 9 -4.91 -5.92 -10.13
CA ALA A 9 -4.13 -5.55 -8.94
C ALA A 9 -4.01 -6.71 -7.94
N LEU A 10 -5.09 -7.50 -7.75
CA LEU A 10 -5.05 -8.69 -6.89
C LEU A 10 -4.11 -9.77 -7.43
N VAL A 11 -4.18 -10.06 -8.73
CA VAL A 11 -3.27 -11.03 -9.36
C VAL A 11 -1.83 -10.53 -9.33
N ALA A 12 -1.61 -9.24 -9.61
CA ALA A 12 -0.29 -8.61 -9.51
C ALA A 12 0.32 -8.74 -8.11
N GLY A 13 -0.48 -8.50 -7.06
CA GLY A 13 -0.02 -8.67 -5.68
C GLY A 13 0.36 -10.11 -5.35
N ILE A 14 -0.36 -11.12 -5.86
CA ILE A 14 0.01 -12.53 -5.69
C ILE A 14 1.30 -12.85 -6.45
N LEU A 15 1.55 -12.22 -7.59
CA LEU A 15 2.80 -12.33 -8.34
C LEU A 15 3.98 -11.57 -7.70
N GLY A 16 3.75 -10.80 -6.64
CA GLY A 16 4.78 -10.03 -5.94
C GLY A 16 5.15 -8.73 -6.62
N LEU A 17 4.28 -8.16 -7.47
CA LEU A 17 4.50 -6.84 -8.05
C LEU A 17 4.21 -5.75 -7.00
N ASP A 18 5.01 -4.70 -7.01
CA ASP A 18 4.81 -3.51 -6.18
C ASP A 18 3.55 -2.73 -6.61
N THR A 19 3.02 -1.92 -5.70
CA THR A 19 1.77 -1.17 -5.91
C THR A 19 1.85 -0.10 -7.00
N ASP A 20 3.05 0.33 -7.36
CA ASP A 20 3.37 1.31 -8.41
C ASP A 20 4.04 0.68 -9.65
N ASP A 21 4.02 -0.66 -9.77
CA ASP A 21 4.58 -1.36 -10.92
C ASP A 21 3.70 -1.15 -12.17
N GLU A 22 4.30 -0.66 -13.25
CA GLU A 22 3.59 -0.44 -14.52
C GLU A 22 3.10 -1.74 -15.19
N ASN A 23 3.63 -2.89 -14.77
CA ASN A 23 3.22 -4.20 -15.27
C ASN A 23 1.92 -4.72 -14.65
N ILE A 24 1.36 -4.05 -13.64
CA ILE A 24 0.06 -4.43 -13.05
C ILE A 24 -1.03 -4.59 -14.13
N LYS A 25 -1.03 -3.73 -15.14
CA LYS A 25 -1.96 -3.83 -16.29
C LYS A 25 -1.83 -5.13 -17.08
N GLN A 26 -0.66 -5.80 -17.02
CA GLN A 26 -0.34 -7.06 -17.72
C GLN A 26 -0.38 -8.26 -16.76
N ALA A 27 -0.86 -8.11 -15.53
CA ALA A 27 -0.83 -9.15 -14.50
C ALA A 27 -1.42 -10.50 -14.95
N PHE A 28 -2.43 -10.50 -15.82
CA PHE A 28 -3.02 -11.75 -16.34
C PHE A 28 -2.11 -12.49 -17.32
N ASP A 29 -1.34 -11.78 -18.10
CA ASP A 29 -0.36 -12.38 -19.01
C ASP A 29 0.83 -12.92 -18.23
N LEU A 30 1.34 -12.16 -17.25
CA LEU A 30 2.38 -12.60 -16.33
C LEU A 30 1.95 -13.82 -15.51
N ALA A 31 0.71 -13.85 -15.03
CA ALA A 31 0.16 -15.01 -14.32
C ALA A 31 0.20 -16.27 -15.20
N ARG A 32 -0.19 -16.14 -16.47
CA ARG A 32 -0.16 -17.24 -17.43
C ARG A 32 1.26 -17.73 -17.70
N GLU A 33 2.21 -16.80 -17.85
CA GLU A 33 3.63 -17.12 -18.06
C GLU A 33 4.26 -17.82 -16.87
N GLN A 34 3.85 -17.46 -15.65
CA GLN A 34 4.33 -18.08 -14.41
C GLN A 34 3.53 -19.31 -13.98
N GLY A 35 2.49 -19.71 -14.73
CA GLY A 35 1.67 -20.87 -14.41
C GLY A 35 0.70 -20.64 -13.23
N LEU A 36 0.43 -19.39 -12.84
CA LEU A 36 -0.55 -19.07 -11.81
C LEU A 36 -1.98 -19.22 -12.36
N GLU A 37 -2.74 -20.17 -11.83
CA GLU A 37 -4.16 -20.31 -12.10
C GLU A 37 -4.99 -19.49 -11.10
N TYR A 38 -5.99 -18.76 -11.58
CA TYR A 38 -6.86 -17.95 -10.72
C TYR A 38 -8.31 -17.93 -11.22
N HIS A 39 -9.24 -17.76 -10.29
CA HIS A 39 -10.66 -17.61 -10.56
C HIS A 39 -11.26 -16.48 -9.74
N PHE A 40 -12.16 -15.71 -10.34
CA PHE A 40 -12.88 -14.64 -9.65
C PHE A 40 -14.34 -15.03 -9.45
N GLY A 41 -14.79 -15.00 -8.19
CA GLY A 41 -16.19 -15.09 -7.81
C GLY A 41 -16.70 -13.76 -7.28
N ILE A 42 -17.95 -13.43 -7.59
CA ILE A 42 -18.64 -12.27 -7.00
C ILE A 42 -19.55 -12.81 -5.90
N LYS A 43 -19.31 -12.38 -4.65
CA LYS A 43 -20.25 -12.61 -3.55
C LYS A 43 -21.30 -11.51 -3.56
N GLY A 44 -22.53 -11.85 -3.15
CA GLY A 44 -23.59 -10.87 -2.98
C GLY A 44 -23.30 -9.90 -1.83
N ASP A 45 -24.10 -8.85 -1.73
CA ASP A 45 -23.98 -7.87 -0.66
C ASP A 45 -24.24 -8.52 0.72
N ASP A 46 -23.31 -8.30 1.62
CA ASP A 46 -23.38 -8.72 3.02
C ASP A 46 -23.13 -7.49 3.91
N ALA A 47 -24.18 -7.00 4.53
CA ALA A 47 -24.11 -5.80 5.38
C ALA A 47 -23.25 -5.99 6.65
N SER A 48 -22.83 -7.21 6.98
CA SER A 48 -21.99 -7.52 8.14
C SER A 48 -20.49 -7.34 7.87
N ILE A 49 -20.09 -7.15 6.61
CA ILE A 49 -18.68 -6.98 6.21
C ILE A 49 -18.49 -5.64 5.48
N HIS A 50 -17.24 -5.18 5.44
CA HIS A 50 -16.90 -3.97 4.72
C HIS A 50 -17.20 -4.14 3.21
N PRO A 51 -17.81 -3.16 2.53
CA PRO A 51 -18.21 -3.30 1.12
C PRO A 51 -17.05 -3.56 0.15
N ASN A 52 -15.84 -3.08 0.48
CA ASN A 52 -14.63 -3.33 -0.32
C ASN A 52 -13.82 -4.47 0.29
N THR A 53 -14.44 -5.66 0.41
CA THR A 53 -13.81 -6.87 0.96
C THR A 53 -13.48 -7.85 -0.16
N VAL A 54 -12.32 -8.50 -0.02
CA VAL A 54 -11.88 -9.61 -0.86
C VAL A 54 -11.52 -10.79 0.02
N ASP A 55 -12.09 -11.96 -0.29
CA ASP A 55 -11.64 -13.25 0.22
C ASP A 55 -10.70 -13.89 -0.82
N ILE A 56 -9.53 -14.29 -0.42
CA ILE A 56 -8.52 -14.94 -1.26
C ILE A 56 -8.29 -16.34 -0.70
N ASP A 57 -8.66 -17.34 -1.49
CA ASP A 57 -8.38 -18.74 -1.20
C ASP A 57 -7.19 -19.16 -2.06
N MET A 58 -6.13 -19.66 -1.44
CA MET A 58 -4.87 -20.00 -2.10
C MET A 58 -4.54 -21.47 -1.88
N VAL A 59 -3.96 -22.08 -2.91
CA VAL A 59 -3.40 -23.45 -2.85
C VAL A 59 -2.03 -23.41 -3.51
N ASP A 60 -1.02 -23.92 -2.87
CA ASP A 60 0.32 -24.03 -3.44
C ASP A 60 0.56 -25.37 -4.13
N ASP A 61 1.73 -25.52 -4.77
CA ASP A 61 2.13 -26.75 -5.50
C ASP A 61 2.24 -27.98 -4.60
N THR A 62 2.31 -27.81 -3.28
CA THR A 62 2.33 -28.90 -2.31
C THR A 62 0.94 -29.32 -1.86
N GLY A 63 -0.09 -28.55 -2.24
CA GLY A 63 -1.48 -28.73 -1.79
C GLY A 63 -1.77 -28.05 -0.44
N ALA A 64 -0.83 -27.27 0.10
CA ALA A 64 -1.11 -26.47 1.29
C ALA A 64 -2.05 -25.32 0.94
N THR A 65 -3.00 -25.04 1.84
CA THR A 65 -4.05 -24.05 1.63
C THR A 65 -3.92 -22.88 2.58
N ALA A 66 -4.26 -21.68 2.11
CA ALA A 66 -4.39 -20.49 2.94
C ALA A 66 -5.62 -19.69 2.50
N GLN A 67 -6.31 -19.11 3.49
CA GLN A 67 -7.47 -18.25 3.27
C GLN A 67 -7.22 -16.88 3.93
N VAL A 68 -7.36 -15.81 3.19
CA VAL A 68 -7.13 -14.45 3.69
C VAL A 68 -8.31 -13.57 3.31
N ARG A 69 -8.81 -12.79 4.27
CA ARG A 69 -9.76 -11.72 4.03
C ARG A 69 -9.07 -10.37 4.17
N GLY A 70 -9.04 -9.62 3.07
CA GLY A 70 -8.57 -8.24 3.02
C GLY A 70 -9.71 -7.26 2.81
N GLU A 71 -9.59 -6.07 3.41
CA GLU A 71 -10.55 -4.98 3.31
C GLU A 71 -9.82 -3.71 2.89
N SER A 72 -10.31 -3.00 1.89
CA SER A 72 -9.82 -1.68 1.51
C SER A 72 -10.63 -0.62 2.24
N LEU A 73 -9.97 0.14 3.12
CA LEU A 73 -10.61 1.15 3.96
C LEU A 73 -10.64 2.54 3.30
N GLY A 74 -10.05 2.66 2.11
CA GLY A 74 -9.89 3.94 1.40
C GLY A 74 -8.60 4.68 1.79
N GLY A 75 -8.19 5.65 0.94
CA GLY A 75 -6.97 6.44 1.18
C GLY A 75 -5.68 5.63 1.24
N GLY A 76 -5.59 4.52 0.51
CA GLY A 76 -4.43 3.61 0.55
C GLY A 76 -4.39 2.69 1.78
N LYS A 77 -5.32 2.82 2.72
CA LYS A 77 -5.37 1.98 3.93
C LYS A 77 -6.05 0.65 3.65
N MET A 78 -5.50 -0.41 4.21
CA MET A 78 -6.03 -1.76 4.14
C MET A 78 -6.10 -2.39 5.53
N ARG A 79 -6.86 -3.47 5.65
CA ARG A 79 -6.91 -4.31 6.84
C ARG A 79 -7.01 -5.76 6.43
N ILE A 80 -6.24 -6.64 7.05
CA ILE A 80 -6.50 -8.09 7.00
C ILE A 80 -7.36 -8.42 8.22
N SER A 81 -8.59 -8.88 7.98
CA SER A 81 -9.58 -9.14 9.02
C SER A 81 -9.82 -10.61 9.31
N ARG A 82 -9.30 -11.54 8.47
CA ARG A 82 -9.42 -12.98 8.69
C ARG A 82 -8.27 -13.73 8.02
N ILE A 83 -7.73 -14.73 8.73
CA ILE A 83 -6.76 -15.70 8.19
C ILE A 83 -7.20 -17.11 8.62
N ASN A 84 -7.34 -18.02 7.66
CA ASN A 84 -7.74 -19.42 7.88
C ASN A 84 -8.98 -19.57 8.80
N GLY A 85 -9.99 -18.75 8.55
CA GLY A 85 -11.23 -18.75 9.32
C GLY A 85 -11.18 -17.97 10.65
N VAL A 86 -10.00 -17.60 11.15
CA VAL A 86 -9.83 -16.87 12.42
C VAL A 86 -9.85 -15.37 12.14
N GLY A 87 -10.66 -14.64 12.93
CA GLY A 87 -10.67 -13.18 12.90
C GLY A 87 -9.36 -12.63 13.45
N VAL A 88 -8.70 -11.77 12.67
CA VAL A 88 -7.47 -11.05 13.03
C VAL A 88 -7.67 -9.55 12.75
N ASP A 89 -6.75 -8.73 13.20
CA ASP A 89 -6.76 -7.29 12.91
C ASP A 89 -5.31 -6.86 12.63
N ILE A 90 -4.95 -6.83 11.35
CA ILE A 90 -3.64 -6.42 10.86
C ILE A 90 -3.84 -5.17 10.01
N SER A 91 -3.32 -4.06 10.49
CA SER A 91 -3.52 -2.74 9.88
C SER A 91 -2.65 -2.49 8.66
N GLY A 92 -1.53 -3.20 8.53
CA GLY A 92 -0.50 -2.94 7.53
C GLY A 92 0.29 -1.65 7.76
N MET A 93 0.08 -0.97 8.87
CA MET A 93 0.83 0.25 9.22
C MET A 93 2.19 -0.04 9.83
N TYR A 94 2.40 -1.24 10.31
CA TYR A 94 3.63 -1.70 10.95
C TYR A 94 4.14 -2.94 10.23
N SER A 95 5.43 -3.18 10.32
CA SER A 95 6.01 -4.47 10.00
C SER A 95 5.37 -5.55 10.85
N THR A 96 4.87 -6.59 10.24
CA THR A 96 4.03 -7.58 10.91
C THR A 96 4.66 -8.97 10.86
N LEU A 97 4.95 -9.52 12.02
CA LEU A 97 5.30 -10.93 12.17
C LEU A 97 4.03 -11.73 12.48
N PHE A 98 3.69 -12.66 11.62
CA PHE A 98 2.59 -13.59 11.78
C PHE A 98 3.11 -14.97 12.13
N VAL A 99 2.59 -15.56 13.23
CA VAL A 99 3.01 -16.88 13.72
C VAL A 99 1.80 -17.75 14.00
N ALA A 100 1.71 -18.90 13.32
CA ALA A 100 0.75 -19.95 13.62
C ALA A 100 1.39 -20.98 14.56
N HIS A 101 0.73 -21.30 15.67
CA HIS A 101 1.27 -22.16 16.71
C HIS A 101 0.17 -22.90 17.49
N LYS A 102 0.56 -23.87 18.33
CA LYS A 102 -0.36 -24.49 19.28
C LYS A 102 -0.64 -23.58 20.48
N ASP A 103 -1.88 -23.56 20.95
CA ASP A 103 -2.28 -22.82 22.16
C ASP A 103 -1.89 -23.59 23.43
N VAL A 104 -0.59 -23.62 23.71
CA VAL A 104 -0.05 -24.30 24.90
C VAL A 104 0.84 -23.35 25.72
N PRO A 105 0.92 -23.58 27.06
CA PRO A 105 1.76 -22.76 27.92
C PRO A 105 3.23 -22.72 27.44
N GLY A 106 3.83 -21.52 27.52
CA GLY A 106 5.24 -21.31 27.18
C GLY A 106 5.49 -20.85 25.75
N VAL A 107 4.60 -21.11 24.79
CA VAL A 107 4.84 -20.71 23.37
C VAL A 107 4.95 -19.21 23.24
N LEU A 108 4.04 -18.42 23.77
CA LEU A 108 4.12 -16.96 23.73
C LEU A 108 5.40 -16.43 24.40
N ALA A 109 5.81 -17.04 25.51
CA ALA A 109 7.06 -16.67 26.18
C ALA A 109 8.27 -16.97 25.28
N ALA A 110 8.30 -18.12 24.61
CA ALA A 110 9.37 -18.47 23.68
C ALA A 110 9.43 -17.49 22.49
N LEU A 111 8.28 -17.15 21.91
CA LEU A 111 8.20 -16.18 20.81
C LEU A 111 8.71 -14.80 21.24
N THR A 112 8.21 -14.25 22.34
CA THR A 112 8.62 -12.92 22.82
C THR A 112 10.06 -12.88 23.30
N ASN A 113 10.59 -13.95 23.92
CA ASN A 113 11.99 -14.04 24.31
C ASN A 113 12.92 -14.03 23.09
N LEU A 114 12.55 -14.76 22.01
CA LEU A 114 13.34 -14.76 20.78
C LEU A 114 13.34 -13.36 20.14
N LEU A 115 12.21 -12.68 20.06
CA LEU A 115 12.11 -11.31 19.56
C LEU A 115 12.94 -10.34 20.42
N ALA A 116 12.88 -10.46 21.75
CA ALA A 116 13.69 -9.66 22.65
C ALA A 116 15.20 -9.91 22.46
N TYR A 117 15.60 -11.18 22.28
CA TYR A 117 16.99 -11.53 21.99
C TYR A 117 17.48 -10.96 20.66
N ALA A 118 16.59 -10.91 19.66
CA ALA A 118 16.84 -10.31 18.38
C ALA A 118 16.73 -8.77 18.38
N HIS A 119 16.54 -8.14 19.54
CA HIS A 119 16.37 -6.70 19.70
C HIS A 119 15.19 -6.11 18.89
N VAL A 120 14.16 -6.92 18.65
CA VAL A 120 12.94 -6.48 17.96
C VAL A 120 12.00 -5.85 18.97
N ASN A 121 11.67 -4.58 18.81
CA ASN A 121 10.68 -3.89 19.62
C ASN A 121 9.27 -4.21 19.10
N ILE A 122 8.38 -4.59 20.02
CA ILE A 122 6.99 -4.96 19.73
C ILE A 122 6.10 -3.76 20.04
N ALA A 123 5.48 -3.18 19.00
CA ALA A 123 4.50 -2.12 19.13
C ALA A 123 3.14 -2.67 19.60
N PHE A 124 2.68 -3.76 18.98
CA PHE A 124 1.46 -4.46 19.33
C PHE A 124 1.66 -5.97 19.29
N CYS A 125 1.00 -6.66 20.22
CA CYS A 125 0.94 -8.12 20.25
C CYS A 125 -0.51 -8.55 20.45
N ARG A 126 -1.02 -9.36 19.54
CA ARG A 126 -2.36 -9.95 19.64
C ARG A 126 -2.29 -11.43 19.34
N THR A 127 -2.98 -12.24 20.16
CA THR A 127 -3.10 -13.67 19.94
C THR A 127 -4.57 -14.05 19.77
N TYR A 128 -4.84 -14.76 18.73
CA TYR A 128 -6.16 -15.28 18.35
C TYR A 128 -6.11 -16.79 18.42
N ARG A 129 -7.15 -17.42 18.95
CA ARG A 129 -7.26 -18.87 19.03
C ARG A 129 -8.63 -19.36 18.57
N THR A 130 -8.68 -20.54 17.98
CA THR A 130 -9.94 -21.18 17.62
C THR A 130 -10.61 -21.79 18.82
N GLU A 131 -9.81 -22.50 19.64
CA GLU A 131 -10.24 -23.17 20.87
C GLU A 131 -9.05 -23.32 21.83
N VAL A 132 -9.33 -23.61 23.09
CA VAL A 132 -8.30 -23.83 24.11
C VAL A 132 -7.49 -25.09 23.76
N GLY A 133 -6.17 -24.95 23.68
CA GLY A 133 -5.25 -26.05 23.35
C GLY A 133 -5.20 -26.39 21.84
N GLY A 134 -5.98 -25.69 21.00
CA GLY A 134 -5.99 -25.89 19.54
C GLY A 134 -4.98 -25.01 18.81
N GLN A 135 -5.34 -24.61 17.60
CA GLN A 135 -4.54 -23.70 16.80
C GLN A 135 -4.69 -22.27 17.30
N ALA A 136 -3.58 -21.55 17.37
CA ALA A 136 -3.53 -20.13 17.68
C ALA A 136 -2.67 -19.38 16.64
N TYR A 137 -2.96 -18.10 16.50
CA TYR A 137 -2.25 -17.18 15.64
C TYR A 137 -1.81 -15.96 16.45
N SER A 138 -0.52 -15.72 16.52
CA SER A 138 0.04 -14.52 17.12
C SER A 138 0.50 -13.54 16.04
N VAL A 139 0.07 -12.31 16.19
CA VAL A 139 0.42 -11.17 15.35
C VAL A 139 1.26 -10.23 16.20
N PHE A 140 2.49 -9.99 15.80
CA PHE A 140 3.36 -9.00 16.41
C PHE A 140 3.59 -7.89 15.39
N GLU A 141 3.11 -6.70 15.67
CA GLU A 141 3.44 -5.51 14.91
C GLU A 141 4.69 -4.89 15.55
N THR A 142 5.73 -4.66 14.75
CA THR A 142 7.07 -4.27 15.21
C THR A 142 7.50 -2.92 14.61
N ASP A 143 8.35 -2.20 15.33
CA ASP A 143 8.86 -0.88 14.89
C ASP A 143 9.83 -0.96 13.70
N GLY A 144 10.22 -2.16 13.29
CA GLY A 144 11.10 -2.37 12.16
C GLY A 144 11.14 -3.84 11.73
N ALA A 145 11.72 -4.09 10.57
CA ALA A 145 11.95 -5.43 10.08
C ALA A 145 12.94 -6.16 10.98
N PRO A 146 12.64 -7.39 11.44
CA PRO A 146 13.60 -8.21 12.12
C PRO A 146 14.71 -8.65 11.16
N ASP A 147 15.86 -9.02 11.71
CA ASP A 147 16.93 -9.67 10.94
C ASP A 147 16.40 -10.93 10.24
N ASP A 148 16.89 -11.22 9.04
CA ASP A 148 16.49 -12.37 8.20
C ASP A 148 16.61 -13.72 8.92
N THR A 149 17.39 -13.80 9.98
CA THR A 149 17.55 -15.01 10.80
C THR A 149 16.38 -15.27 11.74
N VAL A 150 15.60 -14.26 12.09
CA VAL A 150 14.54 -14.35 13.12
C VAL A 150 13.41 -15.29 12.70
N VAL A 151 12.89 -15.13 11.49
CA VAL A 151 11.80 -15.99 10.98
C VAL A 151 12.21 -17.46 10.91
N PRO A 152 13.39 -17.83 10.37
CA PRO A 152 13.90 -19.21 10.44
C PRO A 152 14.08 -19.75 11.86
N MET A 153 14.46 -18.90 12.83
CA MET A 153 14.58 -19.29 14.24
C MET A 153 13.22 -19.55 14.87
N LEU A 154 12.22 -18.69 14.61
CA LEU A 154 10.85 -18.88 15.08
C LEU A 154 10.24 -20.19 14.58
N ARG A 155 10.47 -20.54 13.32
CA ARG A 155 9.99 -21.80 12.72
C ARG A 155 10.59 -23.06 13.35
N LYS A 156 11.70 -22.92 14.09
CA LYS A 156 12.35 -24.03 14.80
C LYS A 156 11.87 -24.19 16.23
N LEU A 157 11.11 -23.26 16.75
CA LEU A 157 10.54 -23.39 18.11
C LEU A 157 9.51 -24.50 18.17
N ASP A 158 9.52 -25.22 19.29
CA ASP A 158 8.50 -26.25 19.55
C ASP A 158 7.09 -25.66 19.52
N ASN A 159 6.15 -26.38 18.91
CA ASN A 159 4.75 -25.97 18.75
C ASN A 159 4.52 -24.74 17.84
N VAL A 160 5.48 -24.31 17.07
CA VAL A 160 5.31 -23.33 16.00
C VAL A 160 5.13 -24.11 14.68
N ASP A 161 3.99 -23.92 14.03
CA ASP A 161 3.67 -24.59 12.78
C ASP A 161 4.13 -23.74 11.57
N TYR A 162 4.04 -22.43 11.69
CA TYR A 162 4.39 -21.49 10.62
C TYR A 162 4.75 -20.12 11.19
N ALA A 163 5.71 -19.45 10.59
CA ALA A 163 6.04 -18.05 10.86
C ALA A 163 6.40 -17.33 9.55
N THR A 164 5.93 -16.12 9.39
CA THR A 164 6.28 -15.25 8.27
C THR A 164 6.33 -13.80 8.70
N PHE A 165 7.16 -13.03 8.01
CA PHE A 165 7.20 -11.59 8.16
C PHE A 165 6.48 -10.95 6.97
N ILE A 166 5.63 -9.99 7.24
CA ILE A 166 4.84 -9.25 6.25
C ILE A 166 5.29 -7.80 6.34
N GLU A 167 5.95 -7.35 5.31
CA GLU A 167 6.31 -5.95 5.14
C GLU A 167 5.47 -5.37 4.01
N LEU A 168 4.81 -4.25 4.30
CA LEU A 168 4.01 -3.56 3.30
C LEU A 168 4.70 -2.26 2.90
N PRO A 169 4.69 -1.89 1.62
CA PRO A 169 5.21 -0.60 1.17
C PRO A 169 4.56 0.54 1.96
N GLY A 170 5.36 1.37 2.61
CA GLY A 170 4.87 2.47 3.45
C GLY A 170 4.47 2.08 4.88
N SER A 171 4.77 0.85 5.33
CA SER A 171 4.68 0.49 6.75
C SER A 171 5.70 1.30 7.59
N ALA A 172 5.37 1.51 8.88
CA ALA A 172 6.22 2.27 9.81
C ALA A 172 7.61 1.65 10.08
N SER A 173 7.93 0.51 9.47
CA SER A 173 9.27 -0.11 9.53
C SER A 173 10.36 0.74 8.89
N SER A 174 9.99 1.75 8.09
CA SER A 174 10.93 2.77 7.60
C SER A 174 11.29 3.83 8.66
N LEU A 175 10.67 3.79 9.85
CA LEU A 175 11.04 4.68 10.95
C LEU A 175 12.33 4.16 11.62
N SER A 176 13.33 5.01 11.71
CA SER A 176 14.55 4.68 12.46
C SER A 176 14.21 4.36 13.92
N PRO A 177 14.76 3.26 14.52
CA PRO A 177 14.48 2.92 15.91
C PRO A 177 14.79 4.08 16.85
N GLY A 178 13.81 4.48 17.66
CA GLY A 178 13.98 5.53 18.68
C GLY A 178 13.63 6.96 18.26
N VAL A 179 13.16 7.17 17.02
CA VAL A 179 12.67 8.50 16.59
C VAL A 179 11.16 8.57 16.71
N SER A 180 10.67 9.40 17.63
CA SER A 180 9.24 9.76 17.68
C SER A 180 8.93 10.73 16.54
N ALA A 181 7.83 10.49 15.81
CA ALA A 181 7.32 11.43 14.81
C ALA A 181 7.08 12.84 15.36
N LYS A 182 6.94 12.95 16.70
CA LYS A 182 6.73 14.19 17.46
C LYS A 182 7.98 15.05 17.65
N GLU A 183 9.17 14.59 17.26
CA GLU A 183 10.41 15.26 17.64
C GLU A 183 10.72 16.55 16.86
N ILE A 184 9.94 16.87 15.81
CA ILE A 184 10.21 18.10 15.03
C ILE A 184 9.03 19.05 15.07
N PHE A 185 7.82 18.57 14.77
CA PHE A 185 6.57 19.34 14.86
C PHE A 185 5.35 18.43 14.70
N ASP A 186 4.25 18.80 15.36
CA ASP A 186 2.96 18.10 15.28
C ASP A 186 1.89 18.92 14.55
N ASP A 187 2.09 20.23 14.45
CA ASP A 187 1.16 21.16 13.82
C ASP A 187 1.86 22.23 12.98
N GLY A 188 1.07 23.11 12.37
CA GLY A 188 1.59 24.16 11.49
C GLY A 188 2.34 25.27 12.22
N GLU A 189 2.00 25.56 13.48
CA GLU A 189 2.69 26.58 14.29
C GLU A 189 4.09 26.08 14.64
N GLN A 190 4.21 24.87 15.14
CA GLN A 190 5.51 24.25 15.43
C GLN A 190 6.37 24.06 14.17
N LEU A 191 5.76 23.84 13.00
CA LEU A 191 6.49 23.81 11.73
C LEU A 191 7.13 25.18 11.42
N LEU A 192 6.41 26.27 11.65
CA LEU A 192 6.93 27.63 11.45
C LEU A 192 8.04 27.95 12.45
N ASP A 193 7.84 27.59 13.73
CA ASP A 193 8.86 27.72 14.76
C ASP A 193 10.15 26.96 14.39
N ALA A 194 10.01 25.72 13.92
CA ALA A 194 11.14 24.92 13.46
C ALA A 194 11.86 25.56 12.24
N CYS A 195 11.11 26.20 11.34
CA CYS A 195 11.71 26.95 10.24
C CYS A 195 12.53 28.14 10.72
N GLU A 196 12.04 28.88 11.71
CA GLU A 196 12.73 30.02 12.29
C GLU A 196 13.97 29.60 13.08
N GLU A 197 13.83 28.60 13.97
CA GLU A 197 14.94 28.10 14.80
C GLU A 197 16.09 27.52 13.97
N LEU A 198 15.76 26.78 12.91
CA LEU A 198 16.77 26.14 12.05
C LEU A 198 17.27 27.06 10.93
N GLY A 199 16.60 28.19 10.68
CA GLY A 199 16.88 29.06 9.54
C GLY A 199 16.65 28.38 8.19
N LEU A 200 15.69 27.44 8.12
CA LEU A 200 15.42 26.62 6.95
C LEU A 200 14.03 26.93 6.35
N SER A 201 13.89 26.67 5.06
CA SER A 201 12.57 26.71 4.41
C SER A 201 11.70 25.51 4.85
N ILE A 202 10.37 25.63 4.71
CA ILE A 202 9.41 24.53 5.00
C ILE A 202 9.85 23.23 4.31
N GLY A 203 10.22 23.28 3.02
CA GLY A 203 10.66 22.10 2.29
C GLY A 203 11.94 21.46 2.85
N ALA A 204 12.87 22.27 3.36
CA ALA A 204 14.09 21.77 3.98
C ALA A 204 13.81 21.15 5.37
N VAL A 205 12.93 21.75 6.18
CA VAL A 205 12.49 21.19 7.46
C VAL A 205 11.76 19.86 7.23
N MET A 206 10.88 19.78 6.21
CA MET A 206 10.21 18.53 5.83
C MET A 206 11.20 17.44 5.40
N ALA A 207 12.24 17.80 4.64
CA ALA A 207 13.28 16.84 4.24
C ALA A 207 14.08 16.34 5.45
N VAL A 208 14.39 17.20 6.43
CA VAL A 208 15.04 16.80 7.69
C VAL A 208 14.15 15.87 8.50
N ARG A 209 12.86 16.19 8.60
CA ARG A 209 11.89 15.34 9.30
C ARG A 209 11.81 13.98 8.65
N GLU A 210 11.64 13.90 7.33
CA GLU A 210 11.55 12.65 6.59
C GLU A 210 12.83 11.80 6.78
N ALA A 211 14.01 12.41 6.65
CA ALA A 211 15.28 11.72 6.87
C ALA A 211 15.41 11.16 8.30
N ARG A 212 14.86 11.85 9.31
CA ARG A 212 14.82 11.32 10.69
C ARG A 212 13.84 10.19 10.86
N LEU A 213 12.65 10.28 10.25
CA LEU A 213 11.60 9.27 10.34
C LEU A 213 11.99 7.98 9.63
N THR A 214 12.53 8.08 8.42
CA THR A 214 12.82 6.92 7.56
C THR A 214 14.26 6.43 7.66
N GLY A 215 15.16 7.20 8.27
CA GLY A 215 16.60 6.93 8.21
C GLY A 215 17.22 7.16 6.83
N GLU A 216 16.46 7.60 5.84
CA GLU A 216 16.90 7.77 4.46
C GLU A 216 17.45 9.18 4.21
N ALA A 217 18.69 9.26 3.73
CA ALA A 217 19.29 10.51 3.23
C ALA A 217 18.67 10.98 1.88
N HIS A 218 17.68 10.25 1.34
CA HIS A 218 17.21 10.41 -0.04
C HIS A 218 15.79 10.98 -0.20
N ALA A 219 15.20 11.56 0.85
CA ALA A 219 13.86 12.14 0.83
C ALA A 219 13.64 13.11 -0.36
N VAL A 220 14.63 13.95 -0.67
CA VAL A 220 14.57 14.88 -1.80
C VAL A 220 14.54 14.15 -3.15
N ALA A 221 15.28 13.05 -3.29
CA ALA A 221 15.29 12.25 -4.53
C ALA A 221 13.95 11.52 -4.71
N ALA A 222 13.38 10.97 -3.63
CA ALA A 222 12.05 10.34 -3.63
C ALA A 222 10.97 11.35 -4.02
N MET A 223 10.97 12.54 -3.40
CA MET A 223 10.02 13.60 -3.73
C MET A 223 10.18 14.11 -5.18
N ARG A 224 11.39 14.08 -5.73
CA ARG A 224 11.63 14.45 -7.14
C ARG A 224 11.00 13.43 -8.09
N ARG A 225 11.11 12.13 -7.79
CA ARG A 225 10.40 11.08 -8.57
C ARG A 225 8.88 11.28 -8.53
N VAL A 226 8.33 11.56 -7.34
CA VAL A 226 6.89 11.89 -7.19
C VAL A 226 6.50 13.07 -8.08
N LEU A 227 7.30 14.15 -8.08
CA LEU A 227 7.04 15.31 -8.93
C LEU A 227 7.13 14.97 -10.44
N ASP A 228 8.05 14.10 -10.83
CA ASP A 228 8.18 13.69 -12.23
C ASP A 228 6.97 12.86 -12.68
N VAL A 229 6.45 11.96 -11.83
CA VAL A 229 5.18 11.26 -12.07
C VAL A 229 4.03 12.25 -12.20
N MET A 230 3.89 13.22 -11.27
CA MET A 230 2.86 14.27 -11.35
C MET A 230 2.90 15.07 -12.65
N ARG A 231 4.08 15.35 -13.18
CA ARG A 231 4.24 16.04 -14.47
C ARG A 231 3.84 15.15 -15.63
N GLU A 232 4.25 13.89 -15.59
CA GLU A 232 3.95 12.94 -16.66
C GLU A 232 2.46 12.64 -16.74
N GLU A 233 1.78 12.37 -15.61
CA GLU A 233 0.35 12.06 -15.58
C GLU A 233 -0.53 13.18 -16.14
N THR A 234 -0.08 14.44 -16.03
CA THR A 234 -0.79 15.61 -16.57
C THR A 234 -0.51 15.88 -18.05
N THR A 235 0.51 15.28 -18.64
CA THR A 235 0.95 15.62 -20.02
C THR A 235 0.93 14.43 -20.97
N ALA A 236 1.33 13.23 -20.52
CA ALA A 236 1.43 12.06 -21.38
C ALA A 236 0.09 11.66 -22.02
N PRO A 237 -1.07 11.66 -21.33
CA PRO A 237 -2.35 11.33 -21.96
C PRO A 237 -2.80 12.35 -23.03
N ILE A 238 -2.40 13.62 -22.90
CA ILE A 238 -2.67 14.65 -23.90
C ILE A 238 -1.84 14.37 -25.16
N ALA A 239 -0.56 14.06 -24.96
CA ALA A 239 0.35 13.77 -26.07
C ALA A 239 0.02 12.45 -26.78
N ASN A 240 -0.21 11.40 -26.00
CA ASN A 240 -0.45 10.04 -26.49
C ASN A 240 -1.64 9.38 -25.78
N PRO A 241 -2.88 9.73 -26.14
CA PRO A 241 -4.09 9.23 -25.50
C PRO A 241 -4.20 7.71 -25.62
N GLN A 242 -4.58 7.08 -24.52
CA GLN A 242 -4.89 5.65 -24.46
C GLN A 242 -6.35 5.46 -24.04
N ARG A 243 -6.96 4.36 -24.43
CA ARG A 243 -8.31 4.04 -23.97
C ARG A 243 -8.27 3.26 -22.67
N SER A 244 -9.19 3.60 -21.78
CA SER A 244 -9.41 2.88 -20.52
C SER A 244 -9.73 1.40 -20.77
N LEU A 245 -9.55 0.56 -19.75
CA LEU A 245 -9.85 -0.87 -19.83
C LEU A 245 -11.28 -1.17 -20.30
N GLY A 246 -12.24 -0.34 -19.94
CA GLY A 246 -13.64 -0.44 -20.36
C GLY A 246 -13.93 0.22 -21.71
N GLY A 247 -12.94 0.88 -22.33
CA GLY A 247 -13.10 1.56 -23.62
C GLY A 247 -13.96 2.83 -23.61
N LEU A 248 -14.39 3.29 -22.42
CA LEU A 248 -15.33 4.42 -22.27
C LEU A 248 -14.64 5.78 -22.22
N ILE A 249 -13.41 5.83 -21.70
CA ILE A 249 -12.63 7.06 -21.49
C ILE A 249 -11.34 6.95 -22.26
N GLY A 250 -10.85 8.07 -22.82
CA GLY A 250 -9.53 8.20 -23.42
C GLY A 250 -9.51 9.08 -24.66
N GLY A 251 -8.78 10.18 -24.53
CA GLY A 251 -8.56 11.19 -25.57
C GLY A 251 -9.34 12.48 -25.38
N GLU A 252 -10.19 12.57 -24.35
CA GLU A 252 -10.95 13.77 -24.01
C GLU A 252 -10.04 14.93 -23.58
N ALA A 253 -8.99 14.64 -22.81
CA ALA A 253 -7.98 15.63 -22.38
C ALA A 253 -7.30 16.28 -23.59
N LYS A 254 -6.96 15.49 -24.61
CA LYS A 254 -6.38 15.99 -25.86
C LYS A 254 -7.36 16.88 -26.64
N LEU A 255 -8.64 16.52 -26.66
CA LEU A 255 -9.66 17.33 -27.32
C LEU A 255 -9.83 18.68 -26.62
N VAL A 256 -9.88 18.70 -25.28
CA VAL A 256 -9.97 19.94 -24.50
C VAL A 256 -8.71 20.81 -24.72
N GLU A 257 -7.51 20.22 -24.69
CA GLU A 257 -6.27 20.95 -24.95
C GLU A 257 -6.25 21.57 -26.36
N ALA A 258 -6.78 20.85 -27.35
CA ALA A 258 -6.87 21.38 -28.72
C ALA A 258 -7.75 22.62 -28.82
N THR A 259 -8.78 22.77 -27.97
CA THR A 259 -9.62 23.97 -27.94
C THR A 259 -8.90 25.17 -27.36
N ARG A 260 -7.90 24.95 -26.49
CA ARG A 260 -7.05 26.01 -25.93
C ARG A 260 -6.17 26.69 -26.98
N CYS A 261 -5.74 25.90 -27.96
CA CYS A 261 -4.85 26.36 -29.05
C CYS A 261 -5.63 26.99 -30.22
N ASN A 262 -6.94 26.76 -30.30
CA ASN A 262 -7.81 27.37 -31.28
C ASN A 262 -8.31 28.74 -30.79
N ASP A 263 -8.90 29.54 -31.66
CA ASP A 263 -9.25 30.93 -31.39
C ASP A 263 -9.92 31.14 -30.01
N LEU A 264 -9.20 31.86 -29.12
CA LEU A 264 -9.57 32.08 -27.71
C LEU A 264 -10.86 32.90 -27.53
N SER A 265 -11.38 33.48 -28.60
CA SER A 265 -12.60 34.28 -28.61
C SER A 265 -13.87 33.45 -28.37
N GLU A 266 -13.82 32.12 -28.55
CA GLU A 266 -14.97 31.23 -28.43
C GLU A 266 -14.98 30.38 -27.14
N SER A 267 -13.87 30.39 -26.36
CA SER A 267 -13.81 29.63 -25.11
C SER A 267 -14.48 30.38 -23.96
N LEU A 268 -15.55 29.81 -23.40
CA LEU A 268 -16.24 30.34 -22.20
C LEU A 268 -15.36 30.36 -20.96
N MET A 269 -14.36 29.48 -20.87
CA MET A 269 -13.51 29.31 -19.69
C MET A 269 -12.20 30.10 -19.74
N GLY A 270 -11.77 30.52 -20.94
CA GLY A 270 -10.44 31.12 -21.13
C GLY A 270 -9.29 30.09 -21.04
N PRO A 271 -8.05 30.51 -21.41
CA PRO A 271 -6.94 29.59 -21.63
C PRO A 271 -6.44 28.89 -20.35
N VAL A 272 -6.46 29.57 -19.21
CA VAL A 272 -5.97 29.03 -17.93
C VAL A 272 -6.88 27.92 -17.42
N GLN A 273 -8.20 28.18 -17.41
CA GLN A 273 -9.15 27.15 -16.97
C GLN A 273 -9.22 25.98 -17.94
N THR A 274 -9.12 26.23 -19.24
CA THR A 274 -9.08 25.16 -20.24
C THR A 274 -7.86 24.25 -20.04
N GLU A 275 -6.69 24.82 -19.78
CA GLU A 275 -5.49 24.06 -19.45
C GLU A 275 -5.67 23.25 -18.14
N ALA A 276 -6.21 23.84 -17.10
CA ALA A 276 -6.44 23.14 -15.84
C ALA A 276 -7.40 21.95 -16.02
N VAL A 277 -8.48 22.12 -16.78
CA VAL A 277 -9.43 21.04 -17.10
C VAL A 277 -8.76 19.95 -17.94
N ALA A 278 -7.97 20.32 -18.97
CA ALA A 278 -7.27 19.34 -19.81
C ALA A 278 -6.32 18.48 -18.97
N ARG A 279 -5.55 19.11 -18.06
CA ARG A 279 -4.62 18.39 -17.18
C ARG A 279 -5.33 17.51 -16.17
N ALA A 280 -6.41 17.96 -15.54
CA ALA A 280 -7.22 17.14 -14.63
C ALA A 280 -7.83 15.93 -15.35
N MET A 281 -8.32 16.11 -16.57
CA MET A 281 -8.81 15.01 -17.40
C MET A 281 -7.69 14.05 -17.80
N ALA A 282 -6.48 14.53 -18.06
CA ALA A 282 -5.32 13.69 -18.34
C ALA A 282 -5.00 12.75 -17.18
N VAL A 283 -5.01 13.26 -15.93
CA VAL A 283 -4.80 12.42 -14.73
C VAL A 283 -5.89 11.34 -14.63
N LEU A 284 -7.16 11.71 -14.85
CA LEU A 284 -8.27 10.75 -14.87
C LEU A 284 -8.08 9.66 -15.95
N GLU A 285 -7.69 10.05 -17.16
CA GLU A 285 -7.41 9.10 -18.24
C GLU A 285 -6.22 8.18 -17.90
N ARG A 286 -5.14 8.72 -17.31
CA ARG A 286 -4.00 7.94 -16.85
C ARG A 286 -4.42 6.90 -15.80
N SER A 287 -5.22 7.32 -14.81
CA SER A 287 -5.79 6.41 -13.81
C SER A 287 -6.68 5.34 -14.43
N ALA A 288 -7.57 5.72 -15.36
CA ALA A 288 -8.49 4.80 -16.02
C ALA A 288 -7.80 3.75 -16.92
N THR A 289 -6.57 4.03 -17.36
CA THR A 289 -5.71 3.09 -18.10
C THR A 289 -4.77 2.28 -17.20
N MET A 290 -4.93 2.36 -15.86
CA MET A 290 -4.04 1.75 -14.86
C MET A 290 -2.58 2.22 -14.97
N GLY A 291 -2.34 3.45 -15.38
CA GLY A 291 -1.04 4.08 -15.30
C GLY A 291 -0.76 4.56 -13.88
N VAL A 292 0.52 4.68 -13.55
CA VAL A 292 0.95 5.23 -12.25
C VAL A 292 0.55 6.68 -12.15
N ILE A 293 -0.08 7.04 -11.04
CA ILE A 293 -0.49 8.41 -10.68
C ILE A 293 -0.07 8.70 -9.25
N VAL A 294 0.05 9.98 -8.93
CA VAL A 294 0.23 10.46 -7.54
C VAL A 294 -1.09 11.04 -7.04
N ALA A 295 -1.70 10.36 -6.08
CA ALA A 295 -2.93 10.80 -5.45
C ALA A 295 -2.62 11.58 -4.15
N ALA A 296 -2.25 12.85 -4.26
CA ALA A 296 -1.92 13.71 -3.14
C ALA A 296 -2.79 14.98 -3.17
N PRO A 297 -3.25 15.48 -2.00
CA PRO A 297 -3.03 14.99 -0.63
C PRO A 297 -3.89 13.79 -0.24
N THR A 298 -4.86 13.39 -1.05
CA THR A 298 -5.73 12.22 -0.79
C THR A 298 -6.08 11.49 -2.08
N ALA A 299 -6.33 10.17 -2.02
CA ALA A 299 -6.92 9.44 -3.14
C ALA A 299 -8.30 10.01 -3.47
N GLY A 300 -8.50 10.42 -4.73
CA GLY A 300 -9.74 11.06 -5.21
C GLY A 300 -9.68 12.58 -5.33
N SER A 301 -8.59 13.23 -4.96
CA SER A 301 -8.28 14.59 -5.36
C SER A 301 -7.23 14.56 -6.48
N ALA A 302 -7.65 14.78 -7.68
CA ALA A 302 -6.79 14.97 -8.84
C ALA A 302 -6.66 16.45 -9.15
#